data_db2dabd587d74a0beaf79a2935576a87
#
_entry.id   db2dabd587d74a0beaf79a2935576a87
#
_cell.length_a   1.000
_cell.length_b   1.000
_cell.length_c   1.000
_cell.angle_alpha   90.00
_cell.angle_beta   90.00
_cell.angle_gamma   90.00
#
_symmetry.space_group_name_H-M   'P 1'
#
loop_
_entity.id
_entity.type
_entity.pdbx_description
1 polymer ?
#
loop_
_entity_poly.entity_id
_entity_poly.type
_entity_poly.pdbx_seq_one_letter_code
_entity_poly.pdbx_strand_id
1 'polypeptide(L)'
;MKDVEKTNVERQNSRKRIRRRKRMMNVYGLVVFLLAVTVGITISYTFLFNINEIRVSGQSDMYTAEEIVEHSGIKKGDNLLRLDCEKSEQKILDELLYVETAKVKKDFPSSLDITVSKCVPAFNVNYGEGTLLVSKKGKILADNGFITDGLPIIYGFDPADKTPGKIASSESEHKNDAFFELISSMVAKENNDIVTVDMSDEHAIIVNYKNGMIFKMGNWNDVEYKLNLADTVMQDETVKGKKGYLTMIGTK
;
A
#
# COMPACT_ATOMS: atom_id res chain seq x y z
N MET A 1 -50.79 -55.29 -51.43
CA MET A 1 -49.50 -54.56 -51.31
C MET A 1 -49.62 -53.16 -50.68
N LYS A 2 -50.65 -52.37 -50.92
CA LYS A 2 -50.84 -51.02 -50.39
C LYS A 2 -51.03 -50.94 -48.89
N ASP A 3 -51.55 -51.95 -48.22
CA ASP A 3 -51.81 -51.88 -46.74
C ASP A 3 -50.57 -52.16 -45.89
N VAL A 4 -49.61 -52.90 -46.40
CA VAL A 4 -48.33 -53.17 -45.70
C VAL A 4 -47.40 -51.91 -45.71
N GLU A 5 -47.49 -51.15 -46.79
CA GLU A 5 -46.70 -49.88 -46.90
C GLU A 5 -47.23 -48.79 -45.96
N LYS A 6 -48.56 -48.66 -45.84
CA LYS A 6 -49.16 -47.71 -44.89
C LYS A 6 -48.81 -48.02 -43.45
N THR A 7 -48.86 -49.29 -43.04
CA THR A 7 -48.49 -49.71 -41.69
C THR A 7 -46.99 -49.49 -41.38
N ASN A 8 -46.11 -49.60 -42.35
CA ASN A 8 -44.68 -49.32 -42.16
C ASN A 8 -44.37 -47.79 -42.00
N VAL A 9 -45.09 -46.98 -42.79
CA VAL A 9 -44.97 -45.54 -42.70
C VAL A 9 -45.50 -45.00 -41.34
N GLU A 10 -46.61 -45.53 -40.86
CA GLU A 10 -47.15 -45.16 -39.52
C GLU A 10 -46.24 -45.59 -38.36
N ARG A 11 -45.64 -46.76 -38.45
CA ARG A 11 -44.66 -47.26 -37.47
C ARG A 11 -43.37 -46.42 -37.47
N GLN A 12 -42.90 -45.97 -38.63
CA GLN A 12 -41.75 -45.07 -38.72
C GLN A 12 -42.05 -43.69 -38.15
N ASN A 13 -43.23 -43.14 -38.41
CA ASN A 13 -43.65 -41.83 -37.89
C ASN A 13 -43.85 -41.84 -36.35
N SER A 14 -44.39 -42.93 -35.80
CA SER A 14 -44.54 -43.09 -34.37
C SER A 14 -43.18 -43.22 -33.67
N ARG A 15 -42.23 -43.98 -34.25
CA ARG A 15 -40.84 -44.07 -33.73
C ARG A 15 -40.12 -42.72 -33.79
N LYS A 16 -40.31 -41.92 -34.85
CA LYS A 16 -39.77 -40.57 -34.96
C LYS A 16 -40.37 -39.61 -33.91
N ARG A 17 -41.66 -39.68 -33.61
CA ARG A 17 -42.37 -38.91 -32.59
C ARG A 17 -41.86 -39.28 -31.20
N ILE A 18 -41.69 -40.56 -30.89
CA ILE A 18 -41.17 -41.01 -29.58
C ILE A 18 -39.72 -40.56 -29.40
N ARG A 19 -38.88 -40.66 -30.43
CA ARG A 19 -37.48 -40.16 -30.35
C ARG A 19 -37.42 -38.64 -30.16
N ARG A 20 -38.27 -37.85 -30.83
CA ARG A 20 -38.37 -36.40 -30.63
C ARG A 20 -38.83 -36.05 -29.21
N ARG A 21 -39.85 -36.79 -28.70
CA ARG A 21 -40.36 -36.59 -27.33
C ARG A 21 -39.28 -36.90 -26.28
N LYS A 22 -38.53 -37.97 -26.42
CA LYS A 22 -37.41 -38.30 -25.54
C LYS A 22 -36.27 -37.26 -25.61
N ARG A 23 -35.95 -36.80 -26.82
CA ARG A 23 -34.96 -35.70 -26.95
C ARG A 23 -35.44 -34.42 -26.30
N MET A 24 -36.69 -34.03 -26.48
CA MET A 24 -37.26 -32.85 -25.80
C MET A 24 -37.26 -33.00 -24.27
N MET A 25 -37.63 -34.17 -23.75
CA MET A 25 -37.57 -34.43 -22.31
C MET A 25 -36.14 -34.33 -21.77
N ASN A 26 -35.15 -34.85 -22.50
CA ASN A 26 -33.74 -34.70 -22.08
C ASN A 26 -33.28 -33.25 -22.12
N VAL A 27 -33.69 -32.45 -23.12
CA VAL A 27 -33.41 -31.02 -23.20
C VAL A 27 -34.06 -30.26 -22.04
N TYR A 28 -35.33 -30.56 -21.74
CA TYR A 28 -35.99 -29.97 -20.55
C TYR A 28 -35.30 -30.35 -19.25
N GLY A 29 -34.92 -31.63 -19.10
CA GLY A 29 -34.14 -32.07 -17.94
C GLY A 29 -32.81 -31.34 -17.80
N LEU A 30 -32.08 -31.12 -18.90
CA LEU A 30 -30.85 -30.37 -18.93
C LEU A 30 -31.06 -28.89 -18.53
N VAL A 31 -32.11 -28.26 -19.08
CA VAL A 31 -32.45 -26.86 -18.76
C VAL A 31 -32.81 -26.69 -17.28
N VAL A 32 -33.63 -27.58 -16.72
CA VAL A 32 -34.00 -27.58 -15.31
C VAL A 32 -32.76 -27.80 -14.43
N PHE A 33 -31.89 -28.74 -14.82
CA PHE A 33 -30.63 -28.95 -14.09
C PHE A 33 -29.73 -27.71 -14.11
N LEU A 34 -29.55 -27.07 -15.26
CA LEU A 34 -28.79 -25.84 -15.38
C LEU A 34 -29.38 -24.70 -14.53
N LEU A 35 -30.71 -24.57 -14.53
CA LEU A 35 -31.39 -23.58 -13.65
C LEU A 35 -31.16 -23.90 -12.17
N ALA A 36 -31.26 -25.15 -11.76
CA ALA A 36 -31.00 -25.54 -10.37
C ALA A 36 -29.55 -25.24 -9.96
N VAL A 37 -28.60 -25.53 -10.86
CA VAL A 37 -27.17 -25.22 -10.65
C VAL A 37 -26.92 -23.70 -10.53
N THR A 38 -27.52 -22.91 -11.43
CA THR A 38 -27.37 -21.45 -11.39
C THR A 38 -27.97 -20.84 -10.10
N VAL A 39 -29.14 -21.31 -9.68
CA VAL A 39 -29.77 -20.91 -8.41
C VAL A 39 -28.89 -21.31 -7.23
N GLY A 40 -28.37 -22.55 -7.22
CA GLY A 40 -27.47 -23.04 -6.18
C GLY A 40 -26.17 -22.20 -6.08
N ILE A 41 -25.56 -21.89 -7.22
CA ILE A 41 -24.38 -21.01 -7.28
C ILE A 41 -24.72 -19.62 -6.77
N THR A 42 -25.85 -19.04 -7.17
CA THR A 42 -26.23 -17.68 -6.74
C THR A 42 -26.47 -17.59 -5.23
N ILE A 43 -27.13 -18.59 -4.65
CA ILE A 43 -27.35 -18.67 -3.20
C ILE A 43 -26.02 -18.85 -2.49
N SER A 44 -25.18 -19.75 -2.95
CA SER A 44 -23.84 -19.97 -2.40
C SER A 44 -23.00 -18.68 -2.43
N TYR A 45 -23.03 -17.96 -3.56
CA TYR A 45 -22.29 -16.71 -3.74
C TYR A 45 -22.75 -15.56 -2.82
N THR A 46 -24.06 -15.54 -2.48
CA THR A 46 -24.63 -14.50 -1.63
C THR A 46 -24.48 -14.77 -0.13
N PHE A 47 -24.48 -16.04 0.29
CA PHE A 47 -24.49 -16.38 1.72
C PHE A 47 -23.13 -16.88 2.25
N LEU A 48 -22.38 -17.65 1.44
CA LEU A 48 -21.10 -18.22 1.90
C LEU A 48 -19.98 -17.22 2.04
N PHE A 49 -20.05 -16.13 1.26
CA PHE A 49 -18.96 -15.12 1.23
C PHE A 49 -19.31 -13.83 1.96
N ASN A 50 -20.25 -13.88 2.88
CA ASN A 50 -20.49 -12.73 3.75
C ASN A 50 -19.45 -12.71 4.88
N ILE A 51 -18.96 -11.50 5.19
CA ILE A 51 -17.99 -11.25 6.25
C ILE A 51 -18.66 -11.52 7.61
N ASN A 52 -18.23 -12.58 8.28
CA ASN A 52 -18.69 -12.93 9.62
C ASN A 52 -17.70 -12.47 10.68
N GLU A 53 -16.42 -12.49 10.36
CA GLU A 53 -15.32 -12.14 11.24
C GLU A 53 -14.38 -11.13 10.61
N ILE A 54 -14.03 -10.09 11.34
CA ILE A 54 -12.99 -9.12 10.98
C ILE A 54 -11.95 -9.15 12.08
N ARG A 55 -10.74 -9.53 11.72
CA ARG A 55 -9.60 -9.59 12.63
C ARG A 55 -8.69 -8.39 12.33
N VAL A 56 -8.39 -7.63 13.36
CA VAL A 56 -7.44 -6.51 13.27
C VAL A 56 -6.15 -6.91 13.98
N SER A 57 -5.02 -6.73 13.31
CA SER A 57 -3.69 -7.04 13.83
C SER A 57 -2.72 -5.89 13.53
N GLY A 58 -1.57 -5.90 14.24
CA GLY A 58 -0.65 -4.77 14.21
C GLY A 58 -1.07 -3.73 15.25
N GLN A 59 -0.11 -2.97 15.78
CA GLN A 59 -0.42 -2.05 16.85
C GLN A 59 -0.49 -0.61 16.37
N SER A 60 -1.63 0.01 16.63
CA SER A 60 -1.73 1.44 16.81
C SER A 60 -2.13 1.66 18.28
N ASP A 61 -1.23 2.16 19.11
CA ASP A 61 -1.56 2.52 20.49
C ASP A 61 -2.59 3.67 20.55
N MET A 62 -2.88 4.27 19.41
CA MET A 62 -3.75 5.43 19.25
C MET A 62 -5.17 5.08 18.83
N TYR A 63 -5.39 3.90 18.24
CA TYR A 63 -6.70 3.48 17.72
C TYR A 63 -7.03 2.06 18.14
N THR A 64 -8.29 1.86 18.54
CA THR A 64 -8.84 0.54 18.84
C THR A 64 -9.11 -0.27 17.57
N ALA A 65 -9.29 -1.58 17.69
CA ALA A 65 -9.66 -2.43 16.56
C ALA A 65 -11.01 -2.01 15.95
N GLU A 66 -11.95 -1.61 16.79
CA GLU A 66 -13.28 -1.15 16.40
C GLU A 66 -13.22 0.14 15.57
N GLU A 67 -12.41 1.12 15.99
CA GLU A 67 -12.19 2.37 15.24
C GLU A 67 -11.56 2.09 13.88
N ILE A 68 -10.56 1.19 13.80
CA ILE A 68 -9.92 0.83 12.53
C ILE A 68 -10.95 0.18 11.57
N VAL A 69 -11.82 -0.70 12.10
CA VAL A 69 -12.89 -1.31 11.29
C VAL A 69 -13.90 -0.27 10.83
N GLU A 70 -14.32 0.65 11.69
CA GLU A 70 -15.26 1.71 11.36
C GLU A 70 -14.72 2.59 10.23
N HIS A 71 -13.50 3.08 10.36
CA HIS A 71 -12.84 3.93 9.35
C HIS A 71 -12.48 3.18 8.04
N SER A 72 -12.38 1.85 8.07
CA SER A 72 -12.22 1.05 6.86
C SER A 72 -13.45 1.08 5.95
N GLY A 73 -14.62 1.43 6.52
CA GLY A 73 -15.92 1.36 5.86
C GLY A 73 -16.45 -0.05 5.63
N ILE A 74 -15.80 -1.07 6.18
CA ILE A 74 -16.19 -2.49 6.05
C ILE A 74 -17.14 -2.85 7.18
N LYS A 75 -18.20 -3.61 6.85
CA LYS A 75 -19.20 -4.06 7.83
C LYS A 75 -19.33 -5.58 7.81
N LYS A 76 -19.63 -6.15 8.99
CA LYS A 76 -20.08 -7.56 9.05
C LYS A 76 -21.34 -7.73 8.21
N GLY A 77 -21.38 -8.77 7.40
CA GLY A 77 -22.44 -9.02 6.45
C GLY A 77 -22.15 -8.52 5.02
N ASP A 78 -21.15 -7.68 4.81
CA ASP A 78 -20.70 -7.32 3.47
C ASP A 78 -20.20 -8.55 2.71
N ASN A 79 -20.34 -8.53 1.39
CA ASN A 79 -19.87 -9.64 0.58
C ASN A 79 -18.37 -9.53 0.29
N LEU A 80 -17.61 -10.52 0.78
CA LEU A 80 -16.16 -10.59 0.69
C LEU A 80 -15.62 -10.53 -0.76
N LEU A 81 -16.35 -11.12 -1.71
CA LEU A 81 -15.94 -11.12 -3.13
C LEU A 81 -16.07 -9.76 -3.78
N ARG A 82 -17.05 -8.95 -3.36
CA ARG A 82 -17.31 -7.59 -3.87
C ARG A 82 -16.50 -6.52 -3.16
N LEU A 83 -15.88 -6.87 -2.04
CA LEU A 83 -15.10 -5.92 -1.27
C LEU A 83 -13.87 -5.46 -2.07
N ASP A 84 -13.70 -4.16 -2.16
CA ASP A 84 -12.51 -3.50 -2.67
C ASP A 84 -11.55 -3.23 -1.50
N CYS A 85 -10.53 -4.08 -1.38
CA CYS A 85 -9.57 -3.99 -0.28
C CYS A 85 -8.72 -2.72 -0.36
N GLU A 86 -8.28 -2.32 -1.58
CA GLU A 86 -7.43 -1.15 -1.78
C GLU A 86 -8.17 0.14 -1.37
N LYS A 87 -9.44 0.24 -1.72
CA LYS A 87 -10.28 1.37 -1.30
C LYS A 87 -10.45 1.45 0.20
N SER A 88 -10.54 0.31 0.89
CA SER A 88 -10.64 0.28 2.35
C SER A 88 -9.30 0.58 3.01
N GLU A 89 -8.18 0.09 2.46
CA GLU A 89 -6.83 0.45 2.88
C GLU A 89 -6.62 1.97 2.80
N GLN A 90 -6.99 2.57 1.66
CA GLN A 90 -6.86 4.01 1.45
C GLN A 90 -7.70 4.83 2.43
N LYS A 91 -8.94 4.42 2.71
CA LYS A 91 -9.78 5.09 3.72
C LYS A 91 -9.13 5.09 5.10
N ILE A 92 -8.61 3.94 5.54
CA ILE A 92 -7.90 3.84 6.82
C ILE A 92 -6.72 4.84 6.85
N LEU A 93 -5.95 4.92 5.77
CA LEU A 93 -4.78 5.80 5.67
C LEU A 93 -5.16 7.29 5.64
N ASP A 94 -6.27 7.62 4.99
CA ASP A 94 -6.74 9.02 4.86
C ASP A 94 -7.39 9.53 6.16
N GLU A 95 -8.13 8.66 6.87
CA GLU A 95 -8.90 9.06 8.04
C GLU A 95 -8.13 8.88 9.36
N LEU A 96 -7.16 7.94 9.42
CA LEU A 96 -6.39 7.66 10.63
C LEU A 96 -4.95 8.18 10.52
N LEU A 97 -4.71 9.34 11.10
CA LEU A 97 -3.44 10.06 10.99
C LEU A 97 -2.23 9.22 11.42
N TYR A 98 -2.35 8.50 12.54
CA TYR A 98 -1.26 7.72 13.12
C TYR A 98 -1.18 6.26 12.63
N VAL A 99 -1.80 5.97 11.48
CA VAL A 99 -1.61 4.72 10.74
C VAL A 99 -0.67 4.96 9.57
N GLU A 100 0.47 4.26 9.56
CA GLU A 100 1.50 4.34 8.53
C GLU A 100 1.21 3.45 7.34
N THR A 101 0.73 2.23 7.61
CA THR A 101 0.31 1.28 6.59
C THR A 101 -0.95 0.56 7.02
N ALA A 102 -1.82 0.31 6.06
CA ALA A 102 -2.97 -0.55 6.22
C ALA A 102 -2.94 -1.62 5.13
N LYS A 103 -3.22 -2.86 5.50
CA LYS A 103 -3.32 -3.99 4.57
C LYS A 103 -4.57 -4.78 4.88
N VAL A 104 -5.44 -4.93 3.89
CA VAL A 104 -6.71 -5.66 3.99
C VAL A 104 -6.62 -6.93 3.16
N LYS A 105 -6.72 -8.09 3.80
CA LYS A 105 -6.66 -9.40 3.14
C LYS A 105 -7.96 -10.17 3.37
N LYS A 106 -8.46 -10.75 2.27
CA LYS A 106 -9.60 -11.67 2.31
C LYS A 106 -9.12 -13.05 2.78
N ASP A 107 -9.74 -13.56 3.83
CA ASP A 107 -9.55 -14.92 4.32
C ASP A 107 -10.85 -15.69 4.11
N PHE A 108 -10.87 -16.46 3.00
CA PHE A 108 -12.06 -17.17 2.56
C PHE A 108 -12.41 -18.34 3.49
N PRO A 109 -13.72 -18.64 3.69
CA PRO A 109 -14.86 -18.09 2.93
C PRO A 109 -15.48 -16.83 3.52
N SER A 110 -15.25 -16.47 4.79
CA SER A 110 -16.06 -15.46 5.49
C SER A 110 -15.30 -14.59 6.48
N SER A 111 -13.98 -14.58 6.43
CA SER A 111 -13.13 -13.79 7.33
C SER A 111 -12.34 -12.73 6.58
N LEU A 112 -11.98 -11.67 7.27
CA LEU A 112 -11.17 -10.57 6.77
C LEU A 112 -10.08 -10.23 7.78
N ASP A 113 -8.84 -10.07 7.30
CA ASP A 113 -7.72 -9.64 8.11
C ASP A 113 -7.33 -8.21 7.73
N ILE A 114 -7.33 -7.31 8.72
CA ILE A 114 -6.81 -5.94 8.60
C ILE A 114 -5.53 -5.87 9.41
N THR A 115 -4.41 -5.59 8.75
CA THR A 115 -3.13 -5.38 9.41
C THR A 115 -2.71 -3.93 9.27
N VAL A 116 -2.48 -3.26 10.41
CA VAL A 116 -2.03 -1.87 10.43
C VAL A 116 -0.66 -1.74 11.09
N SER A 117 0.10 -0.72 10.71
CA SER A 117 1.32 -0.34 11.40
C SER A 117 1.22 1.08 11.93
N LYS A 118 1.84 1.31 13.09
CA LYS A 118 1.88 2.61 13.75
C LYS A 118 2.71 3.60 12.94
N CYS A 119 2.17 4.79 12.76
CA CYS A 119 2.89 5.93 12.24
C CYS A 119 3.59 6.67 13.39
N VAL A 120 4.91 6.79 13.29
CA VAL A 120 5.72 7.48 14.29
C VAL A 120 6.53 8.59 13.66
N PRO A 121 6.75 9.72 14.36
CA PRO A 121 7.64 10.78 13.91
C PRO A 121 9.04 10.23 13.63
N ALA A 122 9.64 10.66 12.53
CA ALA A 122 10.98 10.22 12.12
C ALA A 122 11.87 11.38 11.69
N PHE A 123 11.31 12.45 11.14
CA PHE A 123 12.05 13.58 10.59
C PHE A 123 11.37 14.90 10.90
N ASN A 124 12.19 15.95 11.05
CA ASN A 124 11.77 17.33 10.95
C ASN A 124 12.07 17.84 9.54
N VAL A 125 11.06 18.35 8.83
CA VAL A 125 11.26 19.02 7.53
C VAL A 125 11.04 20.52 7.73
N ASN A 126 12.14 21.26 7.76
CA ASN A 126 12.11 22.72 7.97
C ASN A 126 11.96 23.44 6.64
N TYR A 127 10.97 24.34 6.55
CA TYR A 127 10.66 25.11 5.34
C TYR A 127 10.76 26.64 5.55
N GLY A 128 11.50 27.05 6.58
CA GLY A 128 11.78 28.46 6.87
C GLY A 128 10.75 29.12 7.78
N GLU A 129 9.47 29.01 7.51
CA GLU A 129 8.36 29.56 8.31
C GLU A 129 7.92 28.64 9.44
N GLY A 130 8.20 27.33 9.32
CA GLY A 130 7.80 26.28 10.25
C GLY A 130 8.54 24.98 10.03
N THR A 131 8.07 23.94 10.70
CA THR A 131 8.65 22.61 10.62
C THR A 131 7.54 21.57 10.56
N LEU A 132 7.55 20.75 9.51
CA LEU A 132 6.69 19.59 9.43
C LEU A 132 7.30 18.44 10.21
N LEU A 133 6.51 17.80 11.04
CA LEU A 133 6.85 16.53 11.65
C LEU A 133 6.41 15.41 10.71
N VAL A 134 7.35 14.60 10.22
CA VAL A 134 7.13 13.64 9.13
C VAL A 134 7.47 12.23 9.58
N SER A 135 6.68 11.27 9.15
CA SER A 135 6.87 9.85 9.44
C SER A 135 7.98 9.20 8.61
N LYS A 136 8.27 7.93 8.89
CA LYS A 136 9.25 7.12 8.14
C LYS A 136 8.94 6.99 6.64
N LYS A 137 7.65 7.12 6.26
CA LYS A 137 7.21 7.05 4.86
C LYS A 137 6.84 8.40 4.26
N GLY A 138 7.18 9.47 4.93
CA GLY A 138 6.91 10.81 4.43
C GLY A 138 5.52 11.35 4.72
N LYS A 139 4.72 10.71 5.60
CA LYS A 139 3.40 11.23 5.99
C LYS A 139 3.57 12.39 6.96
N ILE A 140 2.92 13.52 6.69
CA ILE A 140 2.90 14.70 7.55
C ILE A 140 2.05 14.40 8.78
N LEU A 141 2.64 14.49 9.96
CA LEU A 141 1.95 14.25 11.23
C LEU A 141 1.52 15.56 11.91
N ALA A 142 2.29 16.59 11.74
CA ALA A 142 1.98 17.91 12.26
C ALA A 142 2.75 18.99 11.49
N ASP A 143 2.20 20.20 11.47
CA ASP A 143 2.89 21.42 11.08
C ASP A 143 3.16 22.21 12.37
N ASN A 144 4.42 22.19 12.82
CA ASN A 144 4.86 22.77 14.08
C ASN A 144 5.66 24.05 13.84
N GLY A 145 5.58 24.97 14.79
CA GLY A 145 6.48 26.14 14.81
C GLY A 145 7.86 25.86 15.39
N PHE A 146 8.18 24.59 15.72
CA PHE A 146 9.43 24.22 16.40
C PHE A 146 9.94 22.86 15.92
N ILE A 147 11.24 22.65 16.10
CA ILE A 147 11.93 21.39 15.79
C ILE A 147 11.72 20.41 16.95
N THR A 148 11.34 19.18 16.64
CA THR A 148 11.24 18.10 17.63
C THR A 148 12.64 17.54 17.90
N ASP A 149 13.06 17.55 19.15
CA ASP A 149 14.38 17.09 19.57
C ASP A 149 14.60 15.59 19.26
N GLY A 150 15.83 15.26 18.94
CA GLY A 150 16.24 13.86 18.71
C GLY A 150 15.94 13.31 17.32
N LEU A 151 15.24 14.06 16.49
CA LEU A 151 14.98 13.67 15.10
C LEU A 151 15.87 14.47 14.14
N PRO A 152 16.32 13.84 13.03
CA PRO A 152 17.05 14.54 11.98
C PRO A 152 16.23 15.68 11.37
N ILE A 153 16.94 16.70 10.88
CA ILE A 153 16.31 17.88 10.27
C ILE A 153 16.67 17.92 8.80
N ILE A 154 15.66 18.06 7.96
CA ILE A 154 15.80 18.22 6.51
C ILE A 154 15.44 19.66 6.15
N TYR A 155 16.35 20.37 5.52
CA TYR A 155 16.19 21.73 5.02
C TYR A 155 16.03 21.74 3.51
N GLY A 156 15.33 22.74 2.97
CA GLY A 156 15.26 23.02 1.54
C GLY A 156 14.36 22.08 0.75
N PHE A 157 13.50 21.28 1.41
CA PHE A 157 12.53 20.43 0.72
C PHE A 157 11.40 21.25 0.08
N ASP A 158 10.99 22.36 0.73
CA ASP A 158 9.94 23.28 0.27
C ASP A 158 8.60 22.57 0.00
N PRO A 159 7.87 22.15 1.04
CA PRO A 159 6.64 21.37 0.88
C PRO A 159 5.53 22.21 0.22
N ALA A 160 4.91 21.63 -0.84
CA ALA A 160 3.78 22.23 -1.54
C ALA A 160 2.46 22.13 -0.74
N ASP A 161 2.28 21.03 0.02
CA ASP A 161 1.16 20.82 0.94
C ASP A 161 1.71 20.54 2.33
N LYS A 162 1.11 21.16 3.33
CA LYS A 162 1.52 21.06 4.74
C LYS A 162 0.45 20.38 5.60
N THR A 163 -0.60 19.87 4.97
CA THR A 163 -1.76 19.30 5.66
C THR A 163 -1.43 17.99 6.35
N PRO A 164 -1.64 17.85 7.68
CA PRO A 164 -1.48 16.57 8.37
C PRO A 164 -2.30 15.45 7.73
N GLY A 165 -1.73 14.26 7.64
CA GLY A 165 -2.31 13.09 6.98
C GLY A 165 -1.91 12.92 5.52
N LYS A 166 -1.44 13.97 4.86
CA LYS A 166 -0.92 13.90 3.49
C LYS A 166 0.53 13.42 3.46
N ILE A 167 0.93 12.88 2.32
CA ILE A 167 2.33 12.59 2.04
C ILE A 167 3.03 13.89 1.65
N ALA A 168 4.17 14.17 2.27
CA ALA A 168 4.96 15.35 1.97
C ALA A 168 5.35 15.35 0.49
N SER A 169 5.10 16.45 -0.19
CA SER A 169 5.43 16.65 -1.60
C SER A 169 5.92 18.05 -1.86
N SER A 170 6.85 18.23 -2.77
CA SER A 170 7.32 19.49 -3.32
C SER A 170 6.76 19.67 -4.73
N GLU A 171 6.78 20.88 -5.26
CA GLU A 171 6.40 21.14 -6.66
C GLU A 171 7.36 20.48 -7.67
N SER A 172 8.61 20.23 -7.28
CA SER A 172 9.61 19.54 -8.09
C SER A 172 9.53 18.02 -7.91
N GLU A 173 9.19 17.29 -8.99
CA GLU A 173 9.17 15.81 -8.98
C GLU A 173 10.54 15.22 -8.62
N HIS A 174 11.60 15.77 -9.21
CA HIS A 174 12.98 15.33 -8.95
C HIS A 174 13.39 15.54 -7.47
N LYS A 175 12.93 16.65 -6.83
CA LYS A 175 13.14 16.88 -5.39
C LYS A 175 12.36 15.86 -4.56
N ASN A 176 11.16 15.48 -4.97
CA ASN A 176 10.37 14.44 -4.32
C ASN A 176 11.09 13.09 -4.35
N ASP A 177 11.58 12.67 -5.51
CA ASP A 177 12.31 11.41 -5.67
C ASP A 177 13.53 11.38 -4.76
N ALA A 178 14.34 12.43 -4.78
CA ALA A 178 15.51 12.57 -3.92
C ALA A 178 15.17 12.55 -2.43
N PHE A 179 14.08 13.21 -2.04
CA PHE A 179 13.60 13.21 -0.66
C PHE A 179 13.18 11.82 -0.18
N PHE A 180 12.38 11.10 -0.99
CA PHE A 180 11.95 9.75 -0.63
C PHE A 180 13.10 8.75 -0.62
N GLU A 181 14.04 8.86 -1.54
CA GLU A 181 15.26 8.06 -1.54
C GLU A 181 16.10 8.32 -0.28
N LEU A 182 16.24 9.60 0.09
CA LEU A 182 16.93 10.03 1.31
C LEU A 182 16.30 9.45 2.57
N ILE A 183 15.00 9.69 2.81
CA ILE A 183 14.33 9.22 4.03
C ILE A 183 14.27 7.69 4.10
N SER A 184 14.10 7.01 2.96
CA SER A 184 14.14 5.55 2.89
C SER A 184 15.50 5.00 3.29
N SER A 185 16.58 5.59 2.78
CA SER A 185 17.96 5.24 3.13
C SER A 185 18.24 5.48 4.61
N MET A 186 17.73 6.60 5.16
CA MET A 186 17.90 6.92 6.59
C MET A 186 17.14 5.95 7.49
N VAL A 187 15.94 5.51 7.08
CA VAL A 187 15.13 4.53 7.83
C VAL A 187 15.72 3.12 7.77
N ALA A 188 16.32 2.73 6.64
CA ALA A 188 16.92 1.42 6.46
C ALA A 188 18.13 1.17 7.37
N LYS A 189 18.74 2.25 7.89
CA LYS A 189 19.91 2.20 8.79
C LYS A 189 19.45 2.18 10.25
N GLU A 190 19.77 1.12 10.98
CA GLU A 190 19.41 0.97 12.39
C GLU A 190 20.03 2.08 13.29
N ASN A 191 21.23 2.56 12.93
CA ASN A 191 21.94 3.64 13.61
C ASN A 191 22.12 4.82 12.66
N ASN A 192 21.10 5.67 12.60
CA ASN A 192 21.16 6.87 11.79
C ASN A 192 21.87 7.99 12.58
N ASP A 193 23.14 8.25 12.25
CA ASP A 193 23.94 9.31 12.84
C ASP A 193 23.81 10.65 12.11
N ILE A 194 22.90 10.75 11.15
CA ILE A 194 22.60 12.00 10.44
C ILE A 194 21.84 12.93 11.37
N VAL A 195 22.33 14.17 11.47
CA VAL A 195 21.71 15.26 12.26
C VAL A 195 20.92 16.19 11.37
N THR A 196 21.51 16.62 10.26
CA THR A 196 20.85 17.50 9.31
C THR A 196 21.17 17.13 7.88
N VAL A 197 20.22 17.38 7.00
CA VAL A 197 20.40 17.31 5.54
C VAL A 197 19.90 18.62 4.94
N ASP A 198 20.73 19.26 4.12
CA ASP A 198 20.36 20.44 3.37
C ASP A 198 20.20 20.08 1.88
N MET A 199 18.96 20.19 1.40
CA MET A 199 18.56 19.93 0.02
C MET A 199 18.22 21.22 -0.74
N SER A 200 18.62 22.38 -0.24
CA SER A 200 18.25 23.67 -0.85
C SER A 200 18.83 23.85 -2.25
N ASP A 201 20.02 23.29 -2.50
CA ASP A 201 20.70 23.33 -3.80
C ASP A 201 20.75 21.92 -4.41
N GLU A 202 20.17 21.76 -5.61
CA GLU A 202 20.12 20.48 -6.32
C GLU A 202 21.51 19.94 -6.71
N HIS A 203 22.52 20.79 -6.72
CA HIS A 203 23.90 20.43 -7.05
C HIS A 203 24.80 20.27 -5.83
N ALA A 204 24.31 20.58 -4.64
CA ALA A 204 25.15 20.69 -3.44
C ALA A 204 24.43 20.22 -2.16
N ILE A 205 23.89 18.99 -2.15
CA ILE A 205 23.35 18.39 -0.92
C ILE A 205 24.46 18.24 0.11
N ILE A 206 24.18 18.68 1.35
CA ILE A 206 25.09 18.59 2.49
C ILE A 206 24.45 17.77 3.60
N VAL A 207 25.16 16.76 4.10
CA VAL A 207 24.73 15.89 5.20
C VAL A 207 25.66 16.06 6.38
N ASN A 208 25.14 16.44 7.53
CA ASN A 208 25.90 16.57 8.78
C ASN A 208 25.63 15.38 9.69
N TYR A 209 26.71 14.80 10.21
CA TYR A 209 26.68 13.63 11.10
C TYR A 209 27.01 14.01 12.54
N LYS A 210 26.51 13.23 13.51
CA LYS A 210 26.75 13.43 14.97
C LYS A 210 28.22 13.46 15.36
N ASN A 211 29.05 12.68 14.64
CA ASN A 211 30.49 12.62 14.88
C ASN A 211 31.25 13.89 14.45
N GLY A 212 30.55 14.84 13.81
CA GLY A 212 31.14 16.07 13.27
C GLY A 212 31.73 15.91 11.86
N MET A 213 31.40 14.82 11.17
CA MET A 213 31.68 14.66 9.74
C MET A 213 30.63 15.42 8.94
N ILE A 214 31.06 16.09 7.88
CA ILE A 214 30.22 16.81 6.92
C ILE A 214 30.39 16.15 5.55
N PHE A 215 29.34 15.55 5.05
CA PHE A 215 29.36 14.90 3.75
C PHE A 215 28.76 15.84 2.68
N LYS A 216 29.60 16.25 1.74
CA LYS A 216 29.20 16.99 0.54
C LYS A 216 28.84 15.99 -0.55
N MET A 217 27.55 15.66 -0.65
CA MET A 217 27.03 14.61 -1.52
C MET A 217 27.01 15.01 -3.00
N GLY A 218 26.90 16.31 -3.28
CA GLY A 218 26.69 16.81 -4.65
C GLY A 218 25.21 16.83 -5.04
N ASN A 219 24.90 16.42 -6.24
CA ASN A 219 23.53 16.50 -6.80
C ASN A 219 22.56 15.48 -6.16
N TRP A 220 21.26 15.63 -6.51
CA TRP A 220 20.15 14.79 -6.00
C TRP A 220 20.08 13.39 -6.60
N ASN A 221 20.93 13.04 -7.58
CA ASN A 221 20.89 11.72 -8.20
C ASN A 221 21.55 10.67 -7.31
N ASP A 222 21.04 9.43 -7.32
CA ASP A 222 21.60 8.27 -6.63
C ASP A 222 21.89 8.52 -5.13
N VAL A 223 20.95 9.14 -4.44
CA VAL A 223 21.10 9.56 -3.03
C VAL A 223 21.41 8.36 -2.13
N GLU A 224 20.69 7.26 -2.30
CA GLU A 224 20.90 6.02 -1.54
C GLU A 224 22.32 5.48 -1.73
N TYR A 225 22.77 5.37 -2.97
CA TYR A 225 24.13 4.90 -3.29
C TYR A 225 25.20 5.77 -2.62
N LYS A 226 25.07 7.08 -2.71
CA LYS A 226 26.05 8.03 -2.15
C LYS A 226 26.08 7.99 -0.61
N LEU A 227 24.92 7.86 0.03
CA LEU A 227 24.84 7.68 1.48
C LEU A 227 25.47 6.36 1.92
N ASN A 228 25.25 5.27 1.21
CA ASN A 228 25.86 3.98 1.51
C ASN A 228 27.38 4.01 1.32
N LEU A 229 27.86 4.69 0.30
CA LEU A 229 29.29 4.90 0.09
C LEU A 229 29.93 5.74 1.19
N ALA A 230 29.28 6.85 1.60
CA ALA A 230 29.74 7.69 2.70
C ALA A 230 29.87 6.89 4.01
N ASP A 231 28.88 6.08 4.33
CA ASP A 231 28.91 5.21 5.52
C ASP A 231 30.06 4.19 5.46
N THR A 232 30.28 3.58 4.31
CA THR A 232 31.39 2.64 4.11
C THR A 232 32.73 3.32 4.36
N VAL A 233 32.91 4.52 3.83
CA VAL A 233 34.14 5.31 4.03
C VAL A 233 34.31 5.73 5.50
N MET A 234 33.21 6.11 6.18
CA MET A 234 33.24 6.50 7.59
C MET A 234 33.54 5.34 8.55
N GLN A 235 33.29 4.11 8.12
CA GLN A 235 33.63 2.89 8.88
C GLN A 235 35.09 2.46 8.70
N ASP A 236 35.79 2.96 7.66
CA ASP A 236 37.20 2.68 7.44
C ASP A 236 38.05 3.15 8.63
N GLU A 237 39.01 2.30 9.06
CA GLU A 237 39.87 2.58 10.22
C GLU A 237 40.64 3.90 10.11
N THR A 238 40.95 4.33 8.89
CA THR A 238 41.67 5.59 8.63
C THR A 238 40.83 6.83 8.84
N VAL A 239 39.51 6.71 8.76
CA VAL A 239 38.52 7.80 8.85
C VAL A 239 37.70 7.76 10.14
N LYS A 240 37.48 6.57 10.67
CA LYS A 240 36.67 6.32 11.86
C LYS A 240 36.99 7.23 13.02
N GLY A 241 35.98 7.92 13.55
CA GLY A 241 36.11 8.87 14.68
C GLY A 241 36.77 10.20 14.34
N LYS A 242 37.15 10.46 13.10
CA LYS A 242 37.66 11.77 12.67
C LYS A 242 36.51 12.69 12.34
N LYS A 243 36.78 14.00 12.48
CA LYS A 243 35.92 15.09 12.05
C LYS A 243 36.50 15.72 10.78
N GLY A 244 35.65 16.26 9.93
CA GLY A 244 36.10 16.91 8.70
C GLY A 244 35.07 16.84 7.58
N TYR A 245 35.57 16.89 6.36
CA TYR A 245 34.75 16.87 5.15
C TYR A 245 34.98 15.58 4.38
N LEU A 246 33.89 14.95 4.00
CA LEU A 246 33.85 13.92 2.98
C LEU A 246 33.19 14.53 1.74
N THR A 247 33.84 14.46 0.59
CA THR A 247 33.30 15.05 -0.64
C THR A 247 33.16 13.97 -1.69
N MET A 248 31.95 13.86 -2.26
CA MET A 248 31.73 13.02 -3.42
C MET A 248 32.35 13.70 -4.64
N ILE A 249 33.40 13.09 -5.19
CA ILE A 249 33.99 13.54 -6.43
C ILE A 249 33.29 12.78 -7.55
N GLY A 250 32.48 13.49 -8.34
CA GLY A 250 31.63 12.87 -9.35
C GLY A 250 32.45 12.13 -10.39
N THR A 251 32.04 10.93 -10.67
CA THR A 251 32.28 10.32 -11.99
C THR A 251 31.44 11.07 -13.00
N LYS A 252 32.08 11.58 -14.07
CA LYS A 252 31.41 12.23 -15.21
C LYS A 252 30.42 11.27 -15.89
#